data_9680edc197524d8b8046c2071d861ea6
#
_entry.id   9680edc197524d8b8046c2071d861ea6
#
_cell.length_a   1.000
_cell.length_b   1.000
_cell.length_c   1.000
_cell.angle_alpha   90.00
_cell.angle_beta   90.00
_cell.angle_gamma   90.00
#
_symmetry.space_group_name_H-M   'P 1'
#
loop_
_entity.id
_entity.type
_entity.pdbx_description
1 polymer ?
#
loop_
_entity_poly.entity_id
_entity_poly.type
_entity_poly.pdbx_seq_one_letter_code
_entity_poly.pdbx_strand_id
1 'polypeptide(L)'
;RKAFNGSGPLGPWIETDLDPVGLDMQTMINGEERQRSNTDLMLFKPREVIAFLSDRFTLQPDDVIAFGSPANPGLIGPGDEIEISYDGIGTLRNTVGEPVVTDG
;
A
#
# COMPACT_ATOMS: atom_id res chain seq x y z
N ARG A 1 8.00 -7.87 10.47
CA ARG A 1 7.78 -9.11 9.75
C ARG A 1 6.63 -8.99 8.81
N LYS A 2 6.88 -9.27 7.52
CA LYS A 2 5.89 -9.01 6.49
C LYS A 2 5.77 -10.13 5.46
N ALA A 3 6.29 -11.30 5.77
CA ALA A 3 6.34 -12.42 4.82
C ALA A 3 5.52 -13.60 5.33
N PHE A 4 4.21 -13.41 5.43
CA PHE A 4 3.26 -14.46 5.80
C PHE A 4 2.01 -14.32 4.94
N ASN A 5 1.21 -15.36 4.88
CA ASN A 5 0.00 -15.36 4.08
C ASN A 5 -0.96 -14.24 4.51
N GLY A 6 -1.44 -13.47 3.55
CA GLY A 6 -2.33 -12.36 3.81
C GLY A 6 -1.65 -11.08 4.27
N SER A 7 -0.30 -11.05 4.32
CA SER A 7 0.42 -9.85 4.79
C SER A 7 0.51 -8.74 3.75
N GLY A 8 0.27 -9.04 2.48
CA GLY A 8 0.40 -8.07 1.40
C GLY A 8 -0.82 -8.05 0.48
N PRO A 9 -2.00 -7.64 0.98
CA PRO A 9 -3.16 -7.55 0.13
C PRO A 9 -2.97 -6.49 -0.95
N LEU A 10 -3.40 -6.80 -2.18
CA LEU A 10 -3.37 -5.91 -3.34
C LEU A 10 -4.78 -5.69 -3.85
N GLY A 11 -5.07 -4.48 -4.26
CA GLY A 11 -6.37 -4.14 -4.83
C GLY A 11 -6.70 -2.66 -4.66
N PRO A 12 -7.95 -2.28 -4.96
CA PRO A 12 -9.05 -3.12 -5.47
C PRO A 12 -8.81 -3.64 -6.88
N TRP A 13 -8.02 -2.92 -7.69
CA TRP A 13 -7.59 -3.33 -9.02
C TRP A 13 -6.28 -2.62 -9.36
N ILE A 14 -5.73 -2.94 -10.53
CA ILE A 14 -4.55 -2.26 -11.08
C ILE A 14 -5.04 -1.22 -12.08
N GLU A 15 -4.70 0.04 -11.85
CA GLU A 15 -5.04 1.13 -12.76
C GLU A 15 -3.84 1.44 -13.64
N THR A 16 -4.00 1.33 -14.95
CA THR A 16 -2.93 1.53 -15.92
C THR A 16 -2.97 2.87 -16.62
N ASP A 17 -4.07 3.60 -16.51
CA ASP A 17 -4.28 4.88 -17.19
C ASP A 17 -4.42 6.01 -16.16
N LEU A 18 -3.44 6.12 -15.29
CA LEU A 18 -3.46 7.07 -14.19
C LEU A 18 -2.04 7.57 -13.94
N ASP A 19 -1.89 8.90 -13.83
CA ASP A 19 -0.62 9.47 -13.36
C ASP A 19 -0.52 9.23 -11.85
N PRO A 20 0.51 8.53 -11.39
CA PRO A 20 0.64 8.21 -9.97
C PRO A 20 1.08 9.40 -9.10
N VAL A 21 1.41 10.54 -9.69
CA VAL A 21 1.83 11.73 -8.95
C VAL A 21 0.62 12.63 -8.70
N GLY A 22 0.51 13.18 -7.50
CA GLY A 22 -0.55 14.10 -7.16
C GLY A 22 -1.85 13.44 -6.74
N LEU A 23 -1.83 12.16 -6.37
CA LEU A 23 -3.02 11.46 -5.90
C LEU A 23 -3.20 11.64 -4.40
N ASP A 24 -4.38 12.05 -3.98
CA ASP A 24 -4.73 12.04 -2.57
C ASP A 24 -4.94 10.59 -2.11
N MET A 25 -4.41 10.30 -0.93
CA MET A 25 -4.61 9.00 -0.30
C MET A 25 -5.11 9.17 1.13
N GLN A 26 -5.84 8.19 1.58
CA GLN A 26 -6.39 8.15 2.92
C GLN A 26 -6.41 6.73 3.44
N THR A 27 -6.00 6.56 4.70
CA THR A 27 -6.14 5.31 5.42
C THR A 27 -7.13 5.50 6.55
N MET A 28 -8.15 4.65 6.60
CA MET A 28 -9.15 4.64 7.66
C MET A 28 -9.00 3.34 8.46
N ILE A 29 -9.09 3.45 9.76
CA ILE A 29 -9.14 2.28 10.66
C ILE A 29 -10.45 2.37 11.41
N ASN A 30 -11.32 1.39 11.23
CA ASN A 30 -12.65 1.35 11.85
C ASN A 30 -13.45 2.63 11.60
N GLY A 31 -13.35 3.19 10.40
CA GLY A 31 -14.06 4.40 10.03
C GLY A 31 -13.42 5.72 10.48
N GLU A 32 -12.27 5.65 11.15
CA GLU A 32 -11.54 6.85 11.58
C GLU A 32 -10.30 7.06 10.72
N GLU A 33 -10.07 8.28 10.29
CA GLU A 33 -8.91 8.62 9.50
C GLU A 33 -7.63 8.43 10.32
N ARG A 34 -6.73 7.59 9.83
CA ARG A 34 -5.42 7.34 10.43
C ARG A 34 -4.32 8.05 9.67
N GLN A 35 -4.37 8.01 8.35
CA GLN A 35 -3.39 8.62 7.49
C GLN A 35 -4.09 9.39 6.38
N ARG A 36 -3.52 10.56 6.03
CA ARG A 36 -3.93 11.34 4.86
C ARG A 36 -2.66 11.92 4.25
N SER A 37 -2.52 11.75 2.95
CA SER A 37 -1.33 12.23 2.27
C SER A 37 -1.62 12.43 0.78
N ASN A 38 -0.59 12.79 0.04
CA ASN A 38 -0.65 12.91 -1.40
C ASN A 38 0.62 12.30 -1.97
N THR A 39 0.52 11.59 -3.09
CA THR A 39 1.68 10.96 -3.69
C THR A 39 2.73 11.97 -4.17
N ASP A 40 2.37 13.23 -4.30
CA ASP A 40 3.30 14.30 -4.63
C ASP A 40 4.31 14.58 -3.49
N LEU A 41 4.01 14.11 -2.27
CA LEU A 41 4.91 14.24 -1.12
C LEU A 41 6.00 13.18 -1.08
N MET A 42 5.97 12.20 -1.96
CA MET A 42 7.06 11.21 -2.04
C MET A 42 8.38 11.89 -2.40
N LEU A 43 9.44 11.54 -1.66
CA LEU A 43 10.77 12.09 -1.89
C LEU A 43 11.28 11.73 -3.29
N PHE A 44 11.12 10.48 -3.69
CA PHE A 44 11.42 10.00 -5.02
C PHE A 44 10.13 9.59 -5.71
N LYS A 45 9.91 10.11 -6.92
CA LYS A 45 8.69 9.83 -7.67
C LYS A 45 8.77 8.45 -8.35
N PRO A 46 7.63 7.84 -8.71
CA PRO A 46 7.63 6.51 -9.31
C PRO A 46 8.57 6.33 -10.50
N ARG A 47 8.65 7.29 -11.39
CA ARG A 47 9.53 7.22 -12.56
C ARG A 47 11.00 7.13 -12.16
N GLU A 48 11.41 7.91 -11.16
CA GLU A 48 12.78 7.89 -10.65
C GLU A 48 13.13 6.55 -10.02
N VAL A 49 12.21 5.99 -9.25
CA VAL A 49 12.41 4.71 -8.58
C VAL A 49 12.49 3.58 -9.60
N ILE A 50 11.61 3.58 -10.60
CA ILE A 50 11.62 2.58 -11.67
C ILE A 50 12.93 2.65 -12.46
N ALA A 51 13.37 3.85 -12.82
CA ALA A 51 14.63 4.05 -13.53
C ALA A 51 15.82 3.54 -12.72
N PHE A 52 15.85 3.85 -11.43
CA PHE A 52 16.91 3.41 -10.53
C PHE A 52 16.96 1.89 -10.40
N LEU A 53 15.80 1.26 -10.18
CA LEU A 53 15.73 -0.18 -9.98
C LEU A 53 16.00 -0.93 -11.28
N SER A 54 15.47 -0.48 -12.40
CA SER A 54 15.67 -1.16 -13.69
C SER A 54 17.12 -1.11 -14.17
N ASP A 55 17.90 -0.16 -13.68
CA ASP A 55 19.33 -0.08 -13.95
C ASP A 55 20.12 -1.18 -13.20
N ARG A 56 19.57 -1.71 -12.13
CA ARG A 56 20.20 -2.70 -11.26
C ARG A 56 19.59 -4.08 -11.33
N PHE A 57 18.31 -4.14 -11.63
CA PHE A 57 17.54 -5.37 -11.68
C PHE A 57 16.74 -5.43 -12.97
N THR A 58 16.50 -6.62 -13.47
CA THR A 58 15.55 -6.82 -14.56
C THR A 58 14.15 -6.85 -13.97
N LEU A 59 13.37 -5.81 -14.22
CA LEU A 59 11.97 -5.79 -13.79
C LEU A 59 11.14 -6.66 -14.71
N GLN A 60 10.29 -7.47 -14.12
CA GLN A 60 9.44 -8.43 -14.81
C GLN A 60 7.97 -8.07 -14.66
N PRO A 61 7.10 -8.52 -15.56
CA PRO A 61 5.66 -8.40 -15.32
C PRO A 61 5.29 -9.02 -13.98
N ASP A 62 4.35 -8.41 -13.29
CA ASP A 62 3.87 -8.77 -11.95
C ASP A 62 4.82 -8.42 -10.80
N ASP A 63 5.95 -7.80 -11.07
CA ASP A 63 6.79 -7.26 -10.00
C ASP A 63 6.05 -6.12 -9.31
N VAL A 64 6.18 -6.08 -7.99
CA VAL A 64 5.56 -5.04 -7.14
C VAL A 64 6.65 -4.24 -6.44
N ILE A 65 6.55 -2.93 -6.54
CA ILE A 65 7.46 -2.01 -5.86
C ILE A 65 6.68 -1.29 -4.78
N ALA A 66 7.10 -1.50 -3.53
CA ALA A 66 6.48 -0.83 -2.38
C ALA A 66 7.29 0.41 -2.02
N PHE A 67 6.65 1.57 -2.05
CA PHE A 67 7.32 2.86 -1.87
C PHE A 67 7.44 3.30 -0.41
N GLY A 68 6.82 2.59 0.51
CA GLY A 68 6.80 2.98 1.90
C GLY A 68 5.46 3.58 2.31
N SER A 69 5.42 4.10 3.52
CA SER A 69 4.18 4.59 4.12
C SER A 69 4.29 6.06 4.49
N PRO A 70 3.20 6.83 4.38
CA PRO A 70 3.17 8.20 4.89
C PRO A 70 3.21 8.24 6.42
N ALA A 71 3.21 9.45 6.96
CA ALA A 71 3.22 9.67 8.40
C ALA A 71 2.03 9.01 9.11
N ASN A 72 2.19 8.79 10.40
CA ASN A 72 1.18 8.22 11.30
C ASN A 72 0.84 6.75 11.03
N PRO A 73 1.82 5.88 10.78
CA PRO A 73 1.54 4.47 10.88
C PRO A 73 1.13 4.15 12.32
N GLY A 74 0.35 3.15 12.51
CA GLY A 74 -0.10 2.78 13.84
C GLY A 74 -0.22 1.28 13.98
N LEU A 75 -0.53 0.86 15.19
CA LEU A 75 -0.79 -0.54 15.45
C LEU A 75 -2.22 -0.89 15.06
N ILE A 76 -2.38 -2.09 14.58
CA ILE A 76 -3.69 -2.68 14.28
C ILE A 76 -3.82 -3.98 15.06
N GLY A 77 -5.04 -4.35 15.31
CA GLY A 77 -5.36 -5.58 16.04
C GLY A 77 -6.45 -6.38 15.37
N PRO A 78 -6.65 -7.63 15.81
CA PRO A 78 -7.70 -8.48 15.26
C PRO A 78 -9.06 -7.80 15.28
N GLY A 79 -9.80 -7.92 14.18
CA GLY A 79 -11.12 -7.31 14.02
C GLY A 79 -11.10 -5.89 13.48
N ASP A 80 -9.95 -5.23 13.43
CA ASP A 80 -9.86 -3.90 12.85
C ASP A 80 -10.15 -3.95 11.35
N GLU A 81 -10.95 -3.01 10.88
CA GLU A 81 -11.23 -2.85 9.45
C GLU A 81 -10.36 -1.72 8.90
N ILE A 82 -9.55 -2.07 7.91
CA ILE A 82 -8.62 -1.13 7.27
C ILE A 82 -9.15 -0.79 5.89
N GLU A 83 -9.27 0.50 5.61
CA GLU A 83 -9.63 1.00 4.28
C GLU A 83 -8.55 1.94 3.79
N ILE A 84 -8.02 1.66 2.61
CA ILE A 84 -7.01 2.51 1.97
C ILE A 84 -7.58 2.98 0.64
N SER A 85 -7.64 4.29 0.45
CA SER A 85 -8.19 4.90 -0.74
C SER A 85 -7.15 5.76 -1.44
N TYR A 86 -7.13 5.69 -2.76
CA TYR A 86 -6.36 6.58 -3.62
C TYR A 86 -7.28 7.12 -4.71
N ASP A 87 -7.10 8.39 -5.04
CA ASP A 87 -7.82 9.01 -6.14
C ASP A 87 -7.63 8.22 -7.44
N GLY A 88 -8.71 8.01 -8.17
CA GLY A 88 -8.67 7.32 -9.46
C GLY A 88 -8.51 5.82 -9.37
N ILE A 89 -8.25 5.25 -8.19
CA ILE A 89 -8.11 3.80 -8.03
C ILE A 89 -9.30 3.23 -7.25
N GLY A 90 -9.67 3.86 -6.14
CA GLY A 90 -10.75 3.36 -5.31
C GLY A 90 -10.26 2.97 -3.92
N THR A 91 -10.98 2.08 -3.28
CA THR A 91 -10.74 1.70 -1.89
C THR A 91 -10.46 0.22 -1.76
N LEU A 92 -9.36 -0.11 -1.11
CA LEU A 92 -9.03 -1.47 -0.69
C LEU A 92 -9.46 -1.64 0.76
N ARG A 93 -10.29 -2.66 1.02
CA ARG A 93 -10.76 -2.99 2.37
C ARG A 93 -10.25 -4.34 2.80
N ASN A 94 -9.80 -4.40 4.03
CA ASN A 94 -9.35 -5.65 4.64
C ASN A 94 -9.69 -5.63 6.12
N THR A 95 -10.00 -6.80 6.66
CA THR A 95 -10.20 -6.98 8.09
C THR A 95 -9.01 -7.74 8.65
N VAL A 96 -8.47 -7.26 9.76
CA VAL A 96 -7.36 -7.92 10.43
C VAL A 96 -7.88 -9.21 11.06
N GLY A 97 -7.28 -10.33 10.69
CA GLY A 97 -7.65 -11.64 11.22
C GLY A 97 -7.00 -11.93 12.58
N GLU A 98 -7.41 -13.03 13.17
CA GLU A 98 -6.76 -13.53 14.38
C GLU A 98 -5.37 -14.06 14.04
N PRO A 99 -4.41 -13.94 14.97
CA PRO A 99 -3.11 -14.53 14.77
C PRO A 99 -3.21 -16.05 14.55
N VAL A 100 -2.51 -16.54 13.53
CA VAL A 100 -2.43 -17.98 13.30
C VAL A 100 -1.26 -18.52 14.10
N VAL A 101 -1.56 -19.45 15.00
CA VAL A 101 -0.51 -20.16 15.75
C VAL A 101 0.01 -21.27 14.85
N THR A 102 1.26 -21.18 14.44
CA THR A 102 1.91 -22.24 13.68
C THR A 102 2.81 -23.03 14.62
N ASP A 103 2.66 -24.34 14.59
CA ASP A 103 3.53 -25.24 15.32
C ASP A 103 4.87 -25.37 14.57
N GLY A 104 5.88 -24.84 15.13
CA GLY A 104 7.20 -25.01 14.55
C GLY A 104 7.98 -23.80 14.30
#